data_f8e35260bf9720f4f6c6520343ee03e6
#
_entry.id   f8e35260bf9720f4f6c6520343ee03e6
#
_cell.length_a   1.000
_cell.length_b   1.000
_cell.length_c   1.000
_cell.angle_alpha   90.00
_cell.angle_beta   90.00
_cell.angle_gamma   90.00
#
_symmetry.space_group_name_H-M   'P 1'
#
loop_
_entity.id
_entity.type
_entity.pdbx_description
1 polymer ?
#
loop_
_entity_poly.entity_id
_entity_poly.type
_entity_poly.pdbx_seq_one_letter_code
_entity_poly.pdbx_strand_id
1 'polypeptide(L)'
;MDDKLIFRLKEFYALETFQVAFYEAQISTSTDEYYCKAFEKMVQIESGHADFFAQVLEKAQIELPTFTGSLFDLAGDFVGEMVGSTGRHNTCKLGIALENKAMQAYRTFITESKNKHYSELRDTLMEYLLDEEFHMLWLRDYMTHHN
;
A
#
# COMPACT_ATOMS: atom_id res chain seq x y z
N MET A 1 1.36 22.45 8.74
CA MET A 1 1.70 21.38 7.79
C MET A 1 1.71 21.99 6.40
N ASP A 2 2.78 21.81 5.65
CA ASP A 2 2.85 22.39 4.30
C ASP A 2 2.08 21.55 3.27
N ASP A 3 1.71 22.15 2.15
CA ASP A 3 0.88 21.53 1.12
C ASP A 3 1.54 20.26 0.51
N LYS A 4 2.86 20.26 0.43
CA LYS A 4 3.61 19.09 -0.09
C LYS A 4 3.50 17.90 0.86
N LEU A 5 3.60 18.12 2.16
CA LEU A 5 3.42 17.06 3.16
C LEU A 5 1.99 16.55 3.16
N ILE A 6 1.00 17.44 3.09
CA ILE A 6 -0.42 17.05 2.99
C ILE A 6 -0.65 16.17 1.78
N PHE A 7 -0.13 16.56 0.62
CA PHE A 7 -0.23 15.78 -0.61
C PHE A 7 0.36 14.36 -0.43
N ARG A 8 1.56 14.26 0.15
CA ARG A 8 2.21 12.97 0.39
C ARG A 8 1.43 12.08 1.37
N LEU A 9 0.92 12.64 2.44
CA LEU A 9 0.11 11.88 3.41
C LEU A 9 -1.19 11.35 2.80
N LYS A 10 -1.84 12.16 1.96
CA LYS A 10 -3.03 11.73 1.19
C LYS A 10 -2.68 10.62 0.19
N GLU A 11 -1.53 10.72 -0.47
CA GLU A 11 -1.04 9.69 -1.40
C GLU A 11 -0.81 8.36 -0.67
N PHE A 12 -0.12 8.40 0.48
CA PHE A 12 0.12 7.20 1.31
C PHE A 12 -1.20 6.57 1.77
N TYR A 13 -2.11 7.38 2.31
CA TYR A 13 -3.42 6.89 2.72
C TYR A 13 -4.16 6.20 1.58
N ALA A 14 -4.18 6.80 0.40
CA ALA A 14 -4.85 6.25 -0.78
C ALA A 14 -4.20 4.93 -1.24
N LEU A 15 -2.87 4.86 -1.28
CA LEU A 15 -2.14 3.65 -1.66
C LEU A 15 -2.42 2.50 -0.70
N GLU A 16 -2.31 2.74 0.61
CA GLU A 16 -2.55 1.73 1.64
C GLU A 16 -4.00 1.24 1.63
N THR A 17 -4.95 2.15 1.51
CA THR A 17 -6.37 1.79 1.43
C THR A 17 -6.67 0.94 0.19
N PHE A 18 -6.04 1.25 -0.93
CA PHE A 18 -6.17 0.46 -2.15
C PHE A 18 -5.58 -0.95 -1.97
N GLN A 19 -4.41 -1.06 -1.35
CA GLN A 19 -3.77 -2.35 -1.05
C GLN A 19 -4.65 -3.21 -0.14
N VAL A 20 -5.23 -2.63 0.92
CA VAL A 20 -6.19 -3.32 1.79
C VAL A 20 -7.33 -3.93 0.98
N ALA A 21 -7.99 -3.14 0.15
CA ALA A 21 -9.11 -3.60 -0.66
C ALA A 21 -8.70 -4.70 -1.65
N PHE A 22 -7.55 -4.54 -2.28
CA PHE A 22 -7.00 -5.52 -3.22
C PHE A 22 -6.69 -6.85 -2.53
N TYR A 23 -6.03 -6.82 -1.39
CA TYR A 23 -5.66 -8.03 -0.65
C TYR A 23 -6.88 -8.71 0.02
N GLU A 24 -7.84 -7.95 0.52
CA GLU A 24 -9.10 -8.52 1.03
C GLU A 24 -9.85 -9.33 -0.03
N ALA A 25 -9.86 -8.84 -1.27
CA ALA A 25 -10.50 -9.55 -2.37
C ALA A 25 -9.86 -10.93 -2.62
N GLN A 26 -8.57 -11.08 -2.34
CA GLN A 26 -7.86 -12.38 -2.51
C GLN A 26 -8.31 -13.41 -1.47
N ILE A 27 -8.55 -12.98 -0.24
CA ILE A 27 -9.00 -13.86 0.84
C ILE A 27 -10.35 -14.51 0.51
N SER A 28 -11.28 -13.72 -0.04
CA SER A 28 -12.63 -14.18 -0.36
C SER A 28 -12.71 -15.06 -1.61
N THR A 29 -11.71 -15.05 -2.48
CA THR A 29 -11.74 -15.73 -3.78
C THR A 29 -10.86 -16.99 -3.86
N SER A 30 -10.00 -17.22 -2.87
CA SER A 30 -9.10 -18.37 -2.84
C SER A 30 -9.53 -19.44 -1.84
N THR A 31 -9.28 -20.69 -2.19
CA THR A 31 -9.45 -21.86 -1.31
C THR A 31 -8.12 -22.36 -0.74
N ASP A 32 -6.99 -21.76 -1.14
CA ASP A 32 -5.67 -22.08 -0.60
C ASP A 32 -5.52 -21.42 0.78
N GLU A 33 -5.51 -22.24 1.82
CA GLU A 33 -5.44 -21.77 3.21
C GLU A 33 -4.16 -20.97 3.50
N TYR A 34 -3.01 -21.42 3.02
CA TYR A 34 -1.74 -20.72 3.21
C TYR A 34 -1.73 -19.35 2.52
N TYR A 35 -2.24 -19.28 1.30
CA TYR A 35 -2.41 -18.04 0.55
C TYR A 35 -3.32 -17.07 1.31
N CYS A 36 -4.49 -17.54 1.75
CA CYS A 36 -5.42 -16.71 2.52
C CYS A 36 -4.79 -16.18 3.80
N LYS A 37 -4.06 -17.01 4.55
CA LYS A 37 -3.37 -16.59 5.78
C LYS A 37 -2.33 -15.50 5.53
N ALA A 38 -1.57 -15.58 4.45
CA ALA A 38 -0.62 -14.55 4.08
C ALA A 38 -1.31 -13.22 3.77
N PHE A 39 -2.38 -13.26 2.99
CA PHE A 39 -3.15 -12.04 2.67
C PHE A 39 -3.87 -11.47 3.89
N GLU A 40 -4.38 -12.29 4.83
CA GLU A 40 -4.91 -11.81 6.10
C GLU A 40 -3.87 -10.99 6.88
N LYS A 41 -2.62 -11.46 6.93
CA LYS A 41 -1.53 -10.73 7.58
C LYS A 41 -1.20 -9.42 6.87
N MET A 42 -1.14 -9.43 5.54
CA MET A 42 -0.91 -8.22 4.75
C MET A 42 -2.02 -7.21 4.98
N VAL A 43 -3.29 -7.62 4.96
CA VAL A 43 -4.43 -6.74 5.24
C VAL A 43 -4.31 -6.10 6.63
N GLN A 44 -3.93 -6.84 7.66
CA GLN A 44 -3.74 -6.28 9.01
C GLN A 44 -2.66 -5.20 9.03
N ILE A 45 -1.55 -5.41 8.36
CA ILE A 45 -0.43 -4.48 8.31
C ILE A 45 -0.81 -3.24 7.51
N GLU A 46 -1.35 -3.41 6.30
CA GLU A 46 -1.77 -2.28 5.45
C GLU A 46 -2.91 -1.47 6.09
N SER A 47 -3.83 -2.11 6.79
CA SER A 47 -4.87 -1.42 7.55
C SER A 47 -4.27 -0.55 8.66
N GLY A 48 -3.25 -1.05 9.35
CA GLY A 48 -2.52 -0.29 10.35
C GLY A 48 -1.82 0.94 9.76
N HIS A 49 -1.19 0.79 8.58
CA HIS A 49 -0.59 1.92 7.85
C HIS A 49 -1.66 2.96 7.45
N ALA A 50 -2.75 2.51 6.85
CA ALA A 50 -3.86 3.39 6.45
C ALA A 50 -4.44 4.16 7.64
N ASP A 51 -4.68 3.48 8.76
CA ASP A 51 -5.20 4.09 10.00
C ASP A 51 -4.24 5.14 10.54
N PHE A 52 -2.94 4.89 10.49
CA PHE A 52 -1.94 5.87 10.91
C PHE A 52 -2.02 7.15 10.08
N PHE A 53 -2.06 7.05 8.75
CA PHE A 53 -2.18 8.22 7.88
C PHE A 53 -3.51 8.94 8.05
N ALA A 54 -4.61 8.20 8.23
CA ALA A 54 -5.91 8.77 8.54
C ALA A 54 -5.85 9.62 9.81
N GLN A 55 -5.30 9.08 10.88
CA GLN A 55 -5.15 9.79 12.16
C GLN A 55 -4.30 11.05 12.05
N VAL A 56 -3.20 11.00 11.28
CA VAL A 56 -2.34 12.18 11.06
C VAL A 56 -3.11 13.28 10.33
N LEU A 57 -3.85 12.93 9.28
CA LEU A 57 -4.65 13.88 8.51
C LEU A 57 -5.81 14.44 9.34
N GLU A 58 -6.55 13.59 10.05
CA GLU A 58 -7.68 14.01 10.91
C GLU A 58 -7.24 14.94 12.04
N LYS A 59 -6.13 14.64 12.71
CA LYS A 59 -5.55 15.53 13.73
C LYS A 59 -5.18 16.91 13.17
N ALA A 60 -4.79 16.97 11.91
CA ALA A 60 -4.51 18.22 11.20
C ALA A 60 -5.78 18.87 10.63
N GLN A 61 -6.97 18.31 10.87
CA GLN A 61 -8.25 18.77 10.33
C GLN A 61 -8.29 18.78 8.79
N ILE A 62 -7.63 17.79 8.18
CA ILE A 62 -7.58 17.62 6.74
C ILE A 62 -8.51 16.47 6.36
N GLU A 63 -9.39 16.74 5.40
CA GLU A 63 -10.33 15.74 4.88
C GLU A 63 -9.60 14.58 4.20
N LEU A 64 -10.03 13.34 4.53
CA LEU A 64 -9.48 12.15 3.91
C LEU A 64 -9.85 12.08 2.42
N PRO A 65 -8.96 11.58 1.56
CA PRO A 65 -9.29 11.34 0.17
C PRO A 65 -10.46 10.36 0.04
N THR A 66 -11.39 10.66 -0.85
CA THR A 66 -12.49 9.76 -1.16
C THR A 66 -12.08 8.73 -2.21
N PHE A 67 -12.72 7.55 -2.17
CA PHE A 67 -12.39 6.42 -3.06
C PHE A 67 -12.64 6.68 -4.54
N THR A 68 -13.33 7.76 -4.91
CA THR A 68 -13.83 7.96 -6.28
C THR A 68 -12.89 8.70 -7.22
N GLY A 69 -12.02 9.56 -6.73
CA GLY A 69 -11.15 10.38 -7.58
C GLY A 69 -9.66 10.07 -7.43
N SER A 70 -9.11 10.36 -6.25
CA SER A 70 -7.67 10.26 -6.01
C SER A 70 -7.14 8.83 -5.98
N LEU A 71 -7.96 7.84 -5.60
CA LEU A 71 -7.55 6.43 -5.61
C LEU A 71 -7.40 5.91 -7.04
N PHE A 72 -8.34 6.26 -7.92
CA PHE A 72 -8.25 5.90 -9.33
C PHE A 72 -7.11 6.62 -10.03
N ASP A 73 -6.81 7.87 -9.68
CA ASP A 73 -5.68 8.61 -10.23
C ASP A 73 -4.34 8.00 -9.82
N LEU A 74 -4.20 7.58 -8.55
CA LEU A 74 -2.99 6.93 -8.05
C LEU A 74 -2.84 5.48 -8.54
N ALA A 75 -3.96 4.79 -8.73
CA ALA A 75 -4.01 3.41 -9.17
C ALA A 75 -4.35 3.28 -10.68
N GLY A 76 -4.42 4.37 -11.43
CA GLY A 76 -4.90 4.40 -12.81
C GLY A 76 -4.25 3.35 -13.73
N ASP A 77 -2.94 3.15 -13.59
CA ASP A 77 -2.19 2.15 -14.35
C ASP A 77 -2.54 0.70 -13.93
N PHE A 78 -3.04 0.51 -12.71
CA PHE A 78 -3.37 -0.81 -12.16
C PHE A 78 -4.83 -1.22 -12.38
N VAL A 79 -5.76 -0.26 -12.46
CA VAL A 79 -7.20 -0.55 -12.61
C VAL A 79 -7.48 -1.31 -13.90
N GLY A 80 -6.86 -0.91 -15.01
CA GLY A 80 -6.99 -1.61 -16.28
C GLY A 80 -6.44 -3.02 -16.26
N GLU A 81 -5.32 -3.23 -15.59
CA GLU A 81 -4.68 -4.54 -15.43
C GLU A 81 -5.49 -5.46 -14.51
N MET A 82 -6.09 -4.92 -13.44
CA MET A 82 -6.94 -5.68 -12.52
C MET A 82 -8.17 -6.28 -13.20
N VAL A 83 -8.79 -5.56 -14.11
CA VAL A 83 -9.97 -6.03 -14.85
C VAL A 83 -9.66 -7.23 -15.75
N GLY A 84 -8.42 -7.32 -16.24
CA GLY A 84 -7.96 -8.41 -17.11
C GLY A 84 -7.22 -9.52 -16.40
N SER A 85 -6.91 -9.36 -15.09
CA SER A 85 -6.09 -10.34 -14.37
C SER A 85 -6.92 -11.50 -13.84
N THR A 86 -6.49 -12.72 -14.16
CA THR A 86 -7.07 -13.96 -13.67
C THR A 86 -5.98 -14.85 -13.07
N GLY A 87 -6.29 -15.52 -11.96
CA GLY A 87 -5.41 -16.47 -11.33
C GLY A 87 -4.38 -15.88 -10.37
N ARG A 88 -3.87 -16.74 -9.49
CA ARG A 88 -2.96 -16.34 -8.40
C ARG A 88 -1.63 -15.74 -8.88
N HIS A 89 -1.10 -16.23 -10.00
CA HIS A 89 0.14 -15.70 -10.58
C HIS A 89 0.01 -14.23 -10.98
N ASN A 90 -1.07 -13.89 -11.70
CA ASN A 90 -1.33 -12.51 -12.11
C ASN A 90 -1.65 -11.61 -10.91
N THR A 91 -2.36 -12.13 -9.92
CA THR A 91 -2.63 -11.43 -8.66
C THR A 91 -1.34 -11.06 -7.94
N CYS A 92 -0.40 -12.00 -7.81
CA CYS A 92 0.90 -11.72 -7.21
C CYS A 92 1.70 -10.69 -8.01
N LYS A 93 1.65 -10.73 -9.34
CA LYS A 93 2.28 -9.70 -10.18
C LYS A 93 1.73 -8.29 -9.91
N LEU A 94 0.40 -8.17 -9.81
CA LEU A 94 -0.24 -6.90 -9.46
C LEU A 94 0.11 -6.45 -8.05
N GLY A 95 0.12 -7.38 -7.09
CA GLY A 95 0.56 -7.12 -5.74
C GLY A 95 1.99 -6.57 -5.69
N ILE A 96 2.92 -7.21 -6.41
CA ILE A 96 4.31 -6.73 -6.54
C ILE A 96 4.36 -5.31 -7.13
N ALA A 97 3.57 -5.02 -8.14
CA ALA A 97 3.52 -3.68 -8.73
C ALA A 97 2.99 -2.63 -7.74
N LEU A 98 1.97 -2.97 -6.94
CA LEU A 98 1.44 -2.11 -5.88
C LEU A 98 2.48 -1.87 -4.78
N GLU A 99 3.15 -2.93 -4.31
CA GLU A 99 4.21 -2.82 -3.30
C GLU A 99 5.37 -1.95 -3.80
N ASN A 100 5.79 -2.11 -5.05
CA ASN A 100 6.82 -1.28 -5.66
C ASN A 100 6.41 0.21 -5.68
N LYS A 101 5.15 0.51 -5.98
CA LYS A 101 4.65 1.89 -5.98
C LYS A 101 4.67 2.49 -4.58
N ALA A 102 4.22 1.75 -3.58
CA ALA A 102 4.28 2.17 -2.19
C ALA A 102 5.73 2.39 -1.72
N MET A 103 6.62 1.45 -2.01
CA MET A 103 8.04 1.57 -1.67
C MET A 103 8.70 2.80 -2.32
N GLN A 104 8.41 3.10 -3.58
CA GLN A 104 8.91 4.30 -4.25
C GLN A 104 8.42 5.57 -3.56
N ALA A 105 7.13 5.62 -3.21
CA ALA A 105 6.54 6.78 -2.52
C ALA A 105 7.21 6.99 -1.14
N TYR A 106 7.40 5.94 -0.37
CA TYR A 106 8.07 6.01 0.94
C TYR A 106 9.54 6.42 0.80
N ARG A 107 10.30 5.81 -0.10
CA ARG A 107 11.71 6.17 -0.34
C ARG A 107 11.87 7.63 -0.77
N THR A 108 11.01 8.09 -1.66
CA THR A 108 11.01 9.49 -2.12
C THR A 108 10.80 10.44 -0.94
N PHE A 109 9.78 10.18 -0.11
CA PHE A 109 9.52 11.00 1.06
C PHE A 109 10.68 10.98 2.06
N ILE A 110 11.21 9.80 2.39
CA ILE A 110 12.32 9.63 3.31
C ILE A 110 13.55 10.44 2.84
N THR A 111 13.83 10.42 1.54
CA THR A 111 14.93 11.17 0.93
C THR A 111 14.69 12.68 0.95
N GLU A 112 13.51 13.12 0.51
CA GLU A 112 13.15 14.54 0.42
C GLU A 112 13.04 15.21 1.79
N SER A 113 12.65 14.47 2.83
CA SER A 113 12.46 14.98 4.20
C SER A 113 13.71 14.94 5.07
N LYS A 114 14.86 14.51 4.54
CA LYS A 114 16.09 14.26 5.30
C LYS A 114 16.57 15.42 6.16
N ASN A 115 16.35 16.65 5.71
CA ASN A 115 16.76 17.88 6.39
C ASN A 115 15.59 18.66 6.99
N LYS A 116 14.42 18.05 7.13
CA LYS A 116 13.20 18.68 7.66
C LYS A 116 12.87 18.15 9.05
N HIS A 117 12.03 18.87 9.79
CA HIS A 117 11.60 18.52 11.15
C HIS A 117 10.52 17.39 11.17
N TYR A 118 10.74 16.29 10.46
CA TYR A 118 9.82 15.17 10.36
C TYR A 118 10.46 13.85 10.80
N SER A 119 11.33 13.89 11.82
CA SER A 119 12.12 12.71 12.22
C SER A 119 11.24 11.53 12.63
N GLU A 120 10.20 11.77 13.44
CA GLU A 120 9.28 10.71 13.89
C GLU A 120 8.51 10.09 12.73
N LEU A 121 8.01 10.93 11.82
CA LEU A 121 7.32 10.47 10.63
C LEU A 121 8.25 9.66 9.72
N ARG A 122 9.49 10.13 9.53
CA ARG A 122 10.49 9.40 8.75
C ARG A 122 10.80 8.03 9.32
N ASP A 123 10.96 7.92 10.64
CA ASP A 123 11.23 6.66 11.31
C ASP A 123 10.07 5.68 11.12
N THR A 124 8.84 6.14 11.28
CA THR A 124 7.64 5.35 11.01
C THR A 124 7.60 4.87 9.57
N LEU A 125 7.88 5.76 8.60
CA LEU A 125 7.86 5.40 7.19
C LEU A 125 8.99 4.44 6.79
N MET A 126 10.12 4.45 7.47
CA MET A 126 11.16 3.44 7.27
C MET A 126 10.69 2.05 7.73
N GLU A 127 9.96 1.95 8.83
CA GLU A 127 9.34 0.70 9.28
C GLU A 127 8.30 0.20 8.26
N TYR A 128 7.44 1.10 7.77
CA TYR A 128 6.45 0.77 6.74
C TYR A 128 7.11 0.32 5.44
N LEU A 129 8.18 0.99 5.02
CA LEU A 129 8.97 0.56 3.86
C LEU A 129 9.46 -0.89 4.00
N LEU A 130 9.92 -1.28 5.18
CA LEU A 130 10.33 -2.67 5.46
C LEU A 130 9.16 -3.64 5.36
N ASP A 131 7.98 -3.27 5.85
CA ASP A 131 6.77 -4.09 5.71
C ASP A 131 6.45 -4.35 4.23
N GLU A 132 6.51 -3.31 3.39
CA GLU A 132 6.27 -3.42 1.95
C GLU A 132 7.32 -4.32 1.28
N GLU A 133 8.59 -4.21 1.67
CA GLU A 133 9.66 -5.06 1.16
C GLU A 133 9.42 -6.54 1.51
N PHE A 134 8.95 -6.86 2.73
CA PHE A 134 8.60 -8.22 3.13
C PHE A 134 7.39 -8.75 2.35
N HIS A 135 6.35 -7.94 2.16
CA HIS A 135 5.20 -8.32 1.33
C HIS A 135 5.63 -8.65 -0.10
N MET A 136 6.44 -7.80 -0.70
CA MET A 136 6.96 -8.04 -2.04
C MET A 136 7.77 -9.33 -2.15
N LEU A 137 8.65 -9.60 -1.17
CA LEU A 137 9.44 -10.83 -1.14
C LEU A 137 8.54 -12.06 -1.04
N TRP A 138 7.52 -12.02 -0.18
CA TRP A 138 6.56 -13.11 -0.08
C TRP A 138 5.81 -13.34 -1.39
N LEU A 139 5.32 -12.29 -2.04
CA LEU A 139 4.60 -12.38 -3.30
C LEU A 139 5.48 -12.99 -4.41
N ARG A 140 6.74 -12.59 -4.49
CA ARG A 140 7.71 -13.15 -5.45
C ARG A 140 7.99 -14.63 -5.18
N ASP A 141 8.20 -14.97 -3.93
CA ASP A 141 8.46 -16.34 -3.51
C ASP A 141 7.26 -17.24 -3.82
N TYR A 142 6.07 -16.79 -3.48
CA TYR A 142 4.83 -17.52 -3.78
C TYR A 142 4.66 -17.75 -5.29
N MET A 143 4.87 -16.71 -6.11
CA MET A 143 4.83 -16.83 -7.57
C MET A 143 5.79 -17.88 -8.11
N THR A 144 7.00 -17.96 -7.55
CA THR A 144 8.04 -18.86 -8.00
C THR A 144 7.71 -20.33 -7.67
N HIS A 145 7.09 -20.57 -6.53
CA HIS A 145 6.89 -21.92 -5.99
C HIS A 145 5.46 -22.47 -6.13
N HIS A 146 4.49 -21.64 -6.55
CA HIS A 146 3.07 -21.99 -6.60
C HIS A 146 2.41 -21.57 -7.92
N ASN A 147 3.00 -21.99 -9.01
CA ASN A 147 2.45 -21.75 -10.35
C ASN A 147 1.15 -22.51 -10.59
#